data_cb972c4aa2cff93c8cd3e5c7e64006b6
#
_entry.id   cb972c4aa2cff93c8cd3e5c7e64006b6
#
_cell.length_a   1.000
_cell.length_b   1.000
_cell.length_c   1.000
_cell.angle_alpha   90.00
_cell.angle_beta   90.00
_cell.angle_gamma   90.00
#
_symmetry.space_group_name_H-M   'P 1'
#
loop_
_entity.id
_entity.type
_entity.pdbx_description
1 polymer ?
#
loop_
_entity_poly.entity_id
_entity_poly.type
_entity_poly.pdbx_seq_one_letter_code
_entity_poly.pdbx_strand_id
1 'polypeptide(L)'
;MKKENFLRQFPKEMEYLASKLYNSYEVAKEYEIMGFTEEFYTPNFWKKLGKRMDGLNVICDGVFADSDRRQIAFVPDSFIAGNRDVYDNFAKNGKSLVQDNEKIEDYTDFNNEFNENSFQFPNKLLKISIDSRFREYLHKDFLGSLMGLNIKRELMGDLILENEGRKISGYIPVSEKITDYIISELKQIGKASCEIEIIDTKNKNILPQYKYDDKLITVPSKRLDSIVSTITNLSRTKVIEPIEKGKVLVDYVEEKDKSRMVEIGSLITIRGFGKYKLFLDKGETKKGKERILVKKYI
;
A
#
# COMPACT_ATOMS: atom_id res chain seq x y z
N MET A 1 -17.79 13.31 -13.09
CA MET A 1 -16.68 13.31 -14.12
C MET A 1 -16.97 12.29 -15.21
N LYS A 2 -16.67 12.57 -16.50
CA LYS A 2 -16.85 11.57 -17.59
C LYS A 2 -15.77 10.47 -17.50
N LYS A 3 -16.12 9.22 -17.80
CA LYS A 3 -15.22 8.06 -17.74
C LYS A 3 -13.92 8.25 -18.54
N GLU A 4 -14.02 8.75 -19.75
CA GLU A 4 -12.85 9.00 -20.60
C GLU A 4 -11.83 9.96 -19.95
N ASN A 5 -12.32 11.04 -19.31
CA ASN A 5 -11.45 12.00 -18.62
C ASN A 5 -10.79 11.39 -17.37
N PHE A 6 -11.50 10.45 -16.71
CA PHE A 6 -10.94 9.72 -15.59
C PHE A 6 -9.84 8.76 -16.05
N LEU A 7 -10.11 7.97 -17.09
CA LEU A 7 -9.17 6.97 -17.59
C LEU A 7 -7.87 7.59 -18.14
N ARG A 8 -7.96 8.77 -18.78
CA ARG A 8 -6.78 9.51 -19.28
C ARG A 8 -5.75 9.88 -18.21
N GLN A 9 -6.12 9.85 -16.93
CA GLN A 9 -5.20 10.14 -15.83
C GLN A 9 -4.23 8.98 -15.56
N PHE A 10 -4.49 7.81 -16.14
CA PHE A 10 -3.73 6.58 -15.89
C PHE A 10 -3.05 6.08 -17.17
N PRO A 11 -1.88 5.43 -17.05
CA PRO A 11 -1.24 4.75 -18.18
C PRO A 11 -2.18 3.71 -18.83
N LYS A 12 -2.04 3.46 -20.13
CA LYS A 12 -2.88 2.49 -20.86
C LYS A 12 -2.84 1.08 -20.24
N GLU A 13 -1.69 0.67 -19.74
CA GLU A 13 -1.50 -0.63 -19.09
C GLU A 13 -2.35 -0.78 -17.82
N MET A 14 -2.80 0.32 -17.25
CA MET A 14 -3.63 0.39 -16.04
C MET A 14 -5.10 0.67 -16.32
N GLU A 15 -5.50 0.81 -17.58
CA GLU A 15 -6.87 1.20 -17.98
C GLU A 15 -7.92 0.22 -17.44
N TYR A 16 -7.62 -1.07 -17.42
CA TYR A 16 -8.51 -2.08 -16.85
C TYR A 16 -8.83 -1.82 -15.37
N LEU A 17 -7.78 -1.59 -14.55
CA LEU A 17 -7.97 -1.28 -13.12
C LEU A 17 -8.62 0.09 -12.92
N ALA A 18 -8.24 1.09 -13.70
CA ALA A 18 -8.86 2.42 -13.67
C ALA A 18 -10.35 2.36 -14.03
N SER A 19 -10.73 1.50 -15.00
CA SER A 19 -12.14 1.29 -15.36
C SER A 19 -12.95 0.65 -14.23
N LYS A 20 -12.38 -0.33 -13.52
CA LYS A 20 -13.03 -0.93 -12.34
C LYS A 20 -13.23 0.09 -11.22
N LEU A 21 -12.19 0.88 -10.96
CA LEU A 21 -12.25 1.96 -9.97
C LEU A 21 -13.35 2.97 -10.31
N TYR A 22 -13.43 3.36 -11.58
CA TYR A 22 -14.48 4.25 -12.06
C TYR A 22 -15.88 3.67 -11.87
N ASN A 23 -16.06 2.37 -12.09
CA ASN A 23 -17.37 1.74 -11.89
C ASN A 23 -17.82 1.81 -10.42
N SER A 24 -16.93 1.59 -9.46
CA SER A 24 -17.24 1.76 -8.01
C SER A 24 -17.61 3.22 -7.68
N TYR A 25 -16.91 4.18 -8.28
CA TYR A 25 -17.26 5.60 -8.17
C TYR A 25 -18.63 5.90 -8.78
N GLU A 26 -18.90 5.41 -9.99
CA GLU A 26 -20.16 5.66 -10.72
C GLU A 26 -21.37 5.12 -9.95
N VAL A 27 -21.25 3.89 -9.43
CA VAL A 27 -22.28 3.27 -8.58
C VAL A 27 -22.56 4.12 -7.33
N ALA A 28 -21.50 4.56 -6.64
CA ALA A 28 -21.65 5.39 -5.45
C ALA A 28 -22.34 6.72 -5.75
N LYS A 29 -22.02 7.33 -6.90
CA LYS A 29 -22.56 8.61 -7.31
C LYS A 29 -24.00 8.52 -7.81
N GLU A 30 -24.33 7.49 -8.60
CA GLU A 30 -25.64 7.36 -9.23
C GLU A 30 -26.72 6.93 -8.23
N TYR A 31 -26.37 5.99 -7.34
CA TYR A 31 -27.31 5.41 -6.38
C TYR A 31 -27.23 6.00 -4.97
N GLU A 32 -26.34 6.95 -4.75
CA GLU A 32 -26.10 7.56 -3.43
C GLU A 32 -25.83 6.52 -2.33
N ILE A 33 -25.09 5.45 -2.67
CA ILE A 33 -24.66 4.38 -1.76
C ILE A 33 -23.15 4.36 -1.61
N MET A 34 -22.64 3.63 -0.62
CA MET A 34 -21.20 3.39 -0.53
C MET A 34 -20.74 2.45 -1.66
N GLY A 35 -19.77 2.88 -2.46
CA GLY A 35 -19.15 2.09 -3.52
C GLY A 35 -17.77 1.60 -3.08
N PHE A 36 -17.60 0.28 -2.89
CA PHE A 36 -16.32 -0.32 -2.53
C PHE A 36 -15.64 -0.94 -3.74
N THR A 37 -14.30 -0.94 -3.74
CA THR A 37 -13.53 -1.72 -4.70
C THR A 37 -13.21 -3.10 -4.13
N GLU A 38 -13.19 -4.09 -5.01
CA GLU A 38 -12.69 -5.45 -4.71
C GLU A 38 -11.17 -5.52 -4.78
N GLU A 39 -10.59 -4.70 -5.67
CA GLU A 39 -9.17 -4.67 -5.92
C GLU A 39 -8.43 -3.77 -4.92
N PHE A 40 -7.18 -4.14 -4.64
CA PHE A 40 -6.22 -3.33 -3.90
C PHE A 40 -5.39 -2.49 -4.87
N TYR A 41 -5.56 -1.19 -4.82
CA TYR A 41 -4.91 -0.21 -5.68
C TYR A 41 -3.59 0.27 -5.08
N THR A 42 -2.62 0.48 -5.93
CA THR A 42 -1.28 0.99 -5.59
C THR A 42 -1.29 2.52 -5.46
N PRO A 43 -0.25 3.15 -4.86
CA PRO A 43 -0.21 4.59 -4.61
C PRO A 43 -0.44 5.48 -5.82
N ASN A 44 -0.04 5.05 -7.01
CA ASN A 44 -0.29 5.78 -8.25
C ASN A 44 -1.78 5.93 -8.60
N PHE A 45 -2.67 5.13 -8.00
CA PHE A 45 -4.12 5.29 -8.11
C PHE A 45 -4.66 6.18 -7.00
N TRP A 46 -4.54 5.74 -5.74
CA TRP A 46 -5.24 6.39 -4.65
C TRP A 46 -4.71 7.78 -4.29
N LYS A 47 -3.41 8.07 -4.54
CA LYS A 47 -2.87 9.42 -4.39
C LYS A 47 -3.52 10.43 -5.37
N LYS A 48 -3.88 9.99 -6.59
CA LYS A 48 -4.51 10.84 -7.60
C LYS A 48 -5.96 11.20 -7.28
N LEU A 49 -6.66 10.36 -6.51
CA LEU A 49 -8.06 10.60 -6.16
C LEU A 49 -8.20 11.72 -5.11
N GLY A 50 -7.19 11.91 -4.27
CA GLY A 50 -7.27 12.80 -3.12
C GLY A 50 -8.28 12.32 -2.07
N LYS A 51 -8.72 13.23 -1.19
CA LYS A 51 -9.69 12.92 -0.13
C LYS A 51 -11.15 13.02 -0.60
N ARG A 52 -11.40 13.70 -1.71
CA ARG A 52 -12.75 13.88 -2.30
C ARG A 52 -12.67 13.82 -3.81
N MET A 53 -13.69 13.22 -4.42
CA MET A 53 -13.84 13.12 -5.85
C MET A 53 -15.29 13.40 -6.23
N ASP A 54 -15.54 14.52 -6.91
CA ASP A 54 -16.82 14.88 -7.52
C ASP A 54 -18.03 14.78 -6.55
N GLY A 55 -17.83 15.25 -5.30
CA GLY A 55 -18.83 15.26 -4.25
C GLY A 55 -18.82 14.04 -3.31
N LEU A 56 -18.09 13.00 -3.65
CA LEU A 56 -17.91 11.81 -2.78
C LEU A 56 -16.63 11.91 -1.95
N ASN A 57 -16.67 11.38 -0.75
CA ASN A 57 -15.48 11.19 0.06
C ASN A 57 -14.75 9.93 -0.38
N VAL A 58 -13.42 9.99 -0.43
CA VAL A 58 -12.57 8.87 -0.83
C VAL A 58 -11.83 8.35 0.41
N ILE A 59 -12.10 7.10 0.77
CA ILE A 59 -11.47 6.42 1.89
C ILE A 59 -10.64 5.27 1.33
N CYS A 60 -9.39 5.12 1.81
CA CYS A 60 -8.49 4.09 1.36
C CYS A 60 -7.99 3.28 2.56
N ASP A 61 -8.18 1.97 2.56
CA ASP A 61 -7.69 1.08 3.61
C ASP A 61 -6.97 -0.14 3.03
N GLY A 62 -5.87 -0.53 3.65
CA GLY A 62 -5.07 -1.68 3.26
C GLY A 62 -4.84 -2.66 4.41
N VAL A 63 -5.61 -2.51 5.51
CA VAL A 63 -5.55 -3.28 6.76
C VAL A 63 -4.34 -2.89 7.64
N PHE A 64 -3.13 -2.85 7.10
CA PHE A 64 -1.94 -2.42 7.86
C PHE A 64 -1.77 -0.89 7.76
N ALA A 65 -1.26 -0.28 8.82
CA ALA A 65 -1.14 1.18 8.92
C ALA A 65 -0.41 1.84 7.74
N ASP A 66 0.68 1.22 7.28
CA ASP A 66 1.53 1.74 6.19
C ASP A 66 1.32 1.00 4.86
N SER A 67 0.16 0.34 4.66
CA SER A 67 -0.11 -0.39 3.42
C SER A 67 0.03 0.50 2.18
N ASP A 68 0.73 -0.02 1.18
CA ASP A 68 0.81 0.61 -0.13
C ASP A 68 -0.36 0.20 -1.02
N ARG A 69 -0.80 -1.05 -0.90
CA ARG A 69 -1.97 -1.56 -1.61
C ARG A 69 -3.22 -1.40 -0.75
N ARG A 70 -4.19 -0.65 -1.28
CA ARG A 70 -5.41 -0.29 -0.54
C ARG A 70 -6.65 -0.52 -1.38
N GLN A 71 -7.69 -1.02 -0.76
CA GLN A 71 -9.04 -0.90 -1.31
C GLN A 71 -9.53 0.53 -1.15
N ILE A 72 -10.46 0.93 -2.00
CA ILE A 72 -10.98 2.29 -2.06
C ILE A 72 -12.49 2.24 -1.87
N ALA A 73 -13.00 3.13 -1.03
CA ALA A 73 -14.42 3.37 -0.87
C ALA A 73 -14.77 4.79 -1.30
N PHE A 74 -15.85 4.93 -2.07
CA PHE A 74 -16.50 6.20 -2.40
C PHE A 74 -17.73 6.34 -1.52
N VAL A 75 -17.77 7.38 -0.69
CA VAL A 75 -18.78 7.52 0.36
C VAL A 75 -19.53 8.84 0.21
N PRO A 76 -20.86 8.81 -0.03
CA PRO A 76 -21.68 10.01 -0.07
C PRO A 76 -21.70 10.76 1.26
N ASP A 77 -21.87 12.10 1.22
CA ASP A 77 -21.92 12.92 2.42
C ASP A 77 -23.08 12.55 3.36
N SER A 78 -24.18 12.03 2.82
CA SER A 78 -25.33 11.54 3.59
C SER A 78 -24.98 10.43 4.58
N PHE A 79 -24.03 9.56 4.21
CA PHE A 79 -23.53 8.49 5.11
C PHE A 79 -22.60 9.02 6.21
N ILE A 80 -21.85 10.08 5.93
CA ILE A 80 -20.95 10.68 6.92
C ILE A 80 -21.73 11.46 7.97
N ALA A 81 -22.78 12.18 7.59
CA ALA A 81 -23.60 12.95 8.51
C ALA A 81 -24.26 12.07 9.60
N GLY A 82 -24.64 10.83 9.25
CA GLY A 82 -25.21 9.85 10.20
C GLY A 82 -24.16 9.04 11.00
N ASN A 83 -22.88 9.07 10.61
CA ASN A 83 -21.82 8.22 11.16
C ASN A 83 -20.48 8.97 11.27
N ARG A 84 -20.52 10.23 11.72
CA ARG A 84 -19.36 11.14 11.72
C ARG A 84 -18.16 10.57 12.47
N ASP A 85 -18.41 9.96 13.62
CA ASP A 85 -17.35 9.40 14.46
C ASP A 85 -16.67 8.19 13.80
N VAL A 86 -17.44 7.35 13.10
CA VAL A 86 -16.91 6.20 12.33
C VAL A 86 -16.05 6.72 11.19
N TYR A 87 -16.53 7.72 10.45
CA TYR A 87 -15.78 8.34 9.36
C TYR A 87 -14.46 8.97 9.84
N ASP A 88 -14.50 9.74 10.94
CA ASP A 88 -13.33 10.41 11.50
C ASP A 88 -12.28 9.40 11.96
N ASN A 89 -12.70 8.26 12.53
CA ASN A 89 -11.80 7.16 12.89
C ASN A 89 -11.16 6.49 11.66
N PHE A 90 -11.91 6.23 10.60
CA PHE A 90 -11.35 5.70 9.35
C PHE A 90 -10.43 6.71 8.66
N ALA A 91 -10.83 7.98 8.60
CA ALA A 91 -10.02 9.04 8.02
C ALA A 91 -8.72 9.27 8.80
N LYS A 92 -8.72 9.10 10.12
CA LYS A 92 -7.53 9.16 10.98
C LYS A 92 -6.63 7.92 10.82
N ASN A 93 -7.22 6.73 10.75
CA ASN A 93 -6.49 5.46 10.64
C ASN A 93 -6.00 5.15 9.22
N GLY A 94 -6.67 5.66 8.18
CA GLY A 94 -6.23 5.60 6.78
C GLY A 94 -5.19 6.66 6.41
N LYS A 95 -4.84 7.55 7.33
CA LYS A 95 -3.73 8.48 7.14
C LYS A 95 -2.40 7.70 7.19
N SER A 96 -1.89 7.28 6.04
CA SER A 96 -0.45 7.29 5.86
C SER A 96 0.01 8.72 6.20
N LEU A 97 1.01 8.82 7.06
CA LEU A 97 1.64 10.06 7.50
C LEU A 97 2.15 10.88 6.30
N VAL A 98 1.25 11.62 5.65
CA VAL A 98 1.58 12.70 4.74
C VAL A 98 1.14 13.99 5.41
N GLN A 99 2.10 14.58 6.07
CA GLN A 99 2.19 15.95 6.55
C GLN A 99 1.01 16.54 7.33
N ASP A 100 1.18 16.62 8.65
CA ASP A 100 1.11 17.89 9.34
C ASP A 100 2.14 17.84 10.49
N ASN A 101 2.95 18.88 10.59
CA ASN A 101 4.00 19.08 11.60
C ASN A 101 3.38 19.39 12.96
N GLU A 102 2.67 18.45 13.56
CA GLU A 102 2.27 18.56 14.96
C GLU A 102 2.39 17.21 15.65
N LYS A 103 3.03 17.27 16.82
CA LYS A 103 3.34 16.28 17.85
C LYS A 103 2.54 14.97 17.76
N ILE A 104 3.30 13.87 17.70
CA ILE A 104 2.82 12.52 18.03
C ILE A 104 2.42 12.56 19.50
N GLU A 105 1.14 12.75 19.77
CA GLU A 105 0.56 12.41 21.07
C GLU A 105 0.05 10.97 21.02
N ASP A 106 0.42 10.23 22.05
CA ASP A 106 0.08 8.86 22.37
C ASP A 106 -1.42 8.59 22.19
N TYR A 107 -1.80 7.72 21.26
CA TYR A 107 -3.18 7.25 21.09
C TYR A 107 -3.36 5.87 21.73
N THR A 108 -3.31 5.84 23.06
CA THR A 108 -3.94 4.79 23.86
C THR A 108 -5.19 5.37 24.49
N ASP A 109 -6.34 4.83 24.13
CA ASP A 109 -7.67 4.85 24.70
C ASP A 109 -8.75 5.48 23.80
N PHE A 110 -9.43 4.61 23.04
CA PHE A 110 -10.85 4.78 22.73
C PHE A 110 -11.51 3.41 22.53
N ASN A 111 -11.73 2.70 23.63
CA ASN A 111 -12.75 1.67 23.72
C ASN A 111 -14.05 2.37 24.11
N ASN A 112 -15.03 2.50 23.20
CA ASN A 112 -16.44 2.54 23.57
C ASN A 112 -17.34 2.32 22.36
N GLU A 113 -18.14 1.27 22.46
CA GLU A 113 -19.45 0.98 21.86
C GLU A 113 -19.77 1.68 20.52
N PHE A 114 -19.28 1.11 19.43
CA PHE A 114 -19.74 1.45 18.10
C PHE A 114 -20.49 0.28 17.48
N ASN A 115 -21.56 0.60 16.79
CA ASN A 115 -22.27 -0.32 15.91
C ASN A 115 -21.31 -0.75 14.78
N GLU A 116 -20.54 -1.80 15.03
CA GLU A 116 -19.35 -2.27 14.29
C GLU A 116 -19.63 -2.70 12.83
N ASN A 117 -20.90 -2.67 12.39
CA ASN A 117 -21.34 -3.22 11.12
C ASN A 117 -21.52 -2.17 10.01
N SER A 118 -21.29 -0.87 10.26
CA SER A 118 -21.71 0.17 9.30
C SER A 118 -20.67 0.49 8.23
N PHE A 119 -19.37 0.16 8.43
CA PHE A 119 -18.34 0.47 7.44
C PHE A 119 -17.22 -0.59 7.46
N GLN A 120 -17.32 -1.57 6.59
CA GLN A 120 -16.32 -2.63 6.45
C GLN A 120 -15.92 -2.79 4.98
N PHE A 121 -14.61 -2.75 4.71
CA PHE A 121 -14.09 -3.08 3.39
C PHE A 121 -14.27 -4.58 3.08
N PRO A 122 -14.53 -4.94 1.82
CA PRO A 122 -14.76 -6.33 1.41
C PRO A 122 -13.44 -7.11 1.32
N ASN A 123 -12.78 -7.29 2.47
CA ASN A 123 -11.54 -8.06 2.59
C ASN A 123 -11.50 -8.89 3.87
N LYS A 124 -10.62 -9.89 3.83
CA LYS A 124 -10.23 -10.69 5.00
C LYS A 124 -8.72 -10.70 5.11
N LEU A 125 -8.21 -10.69 6.34
CA LEU A 125 -6.78 -10.88 6.60
C LEU A 125 -6.50 -12.37 6.80
N LEU A 126 -5.68 -12.94 5.92
CA LEU A 126 -5.20 -14.31 6.05
C LEU A 126 -3.83 -14.33 6.71
N LYS A 127 -3.67 -15.22 7.70
CA LYS A 127 -2.39 -15.65 8.24
C LYS A 127 -2.06 -17.02 7.65
N ILE A 128 -0.98 -17.10 6.88
CA ILE A 128 -0.50 -18.33 6.24
C ILE A 128 0.79 -18.72 6.94
N SER A 129 0.76 -19.83 7.67
CA SER A 129 1.88 -20.30 8.50
C SER A 129 2.53 -21.53 7.91
N ILE A 130 3.87 -21.59 7.93
CA ILE A 130 4.68 -22.71 7.46
C ILE A 130 5.79 -23.04 8.44
N ASP A 131 6.26 -24.30 8.42
CA ASP A 131 7.49 -24.71 9.09
C ASP A 131 8.71 -24.42 8.18
N SER A 132 9.65 -23.63 8.69
CA SER A 132 10.83 -23.15 7.94
C SER A 132 12.13 -23.89 8.27
N ARG A 133 12.06 -25.06 8.95
CA ARG A 133 13.25 -25.81 9.41
C ARG A 133 14.27 -26.14 8.32
N PHE A 134 13.83 -26.26 7.07
CA PHE A 134 14.67 -26.79 5.99
C PHE A 134 15.21 -25.74 5.04
N ARG A 135 14.63 -24.57 5.00
CA ARG A 135 15.11 -23.44 4.18
C ARG A 135 14.49 -22.11 4.64
N GLU A 136 15.10 -21.02 4.22
CA GLU A 136 14.52 -19.68 4.33
C GLU A 136 13.41 -19.51 3.28
N TYR A 137 12.29 -18.92 3.71
CA TYR A 137 11.18 -18.55 2.86
C TYR A 137 11.02 -17.03 2.84
N LEU A 138 10.84 -16.48 1.65
CA LEU A 138 10.78 -15.05 1.40
C LEU A 138 9.40 -14.64 0.84
N HIS A 139 9.14 -13.33 0.78
CA HIS A 139 7.91 -12.79 0.18
C HIS A 139 7.57 -13.40 -1.19
N LYS A 140 8.57 -13.64 -2.04
CA LYS A 140 8.39 -14.24 -3.37
C LYS A 140 7.83 -15.66 -3.32
N ASP A 141 8.13 -16.43 -2.29
CA ASP A 141 7.66 -17.81 -2.15
C ASP A 141 6.15 -17.82 -1.83
N PHE A 142 5.71 -16.96 -0.89
CA PHE A 142 4.30 -16.80 -0.57
C PHE A 142 3.50 -16.23 -1.74
N LEU A 143 3.94 -15.10 -2.30
CA LEU A 143 3.24 -14.48 -3.44
C LEU A 143 3.25 -15.40 -4.66
N GLY A 144 4.35 -16.11 -4.94
CA GLY A 144 4.44 -17.06 -6.03
C GLY A 144 3.45 -18.21 -5.88
N SER A 145 3.29 -18.76 -4.67
CA SER A 145 2.31 -19.83 -4.40
C SER A 145 0.87 -19.35 -4.57
N LEU A 146 0.55 -18.15 -4.08
CA LEU A 146 -0.77 -17.54 -4.23
C LEU A 146 -1.09 -17.25 -5.71
N MET A 147 -0.14 -16.67 -6.45
CA MET A 147 -0.33 -16.39 -7.87
C MET A 147 -0.35 -17.67 -8.73
N GLY A 148 0.26 -18.75 -8.26
CA GLY A 148 0.16 -20.09 -8.86
C GLY A 148 -1.26 -20.65 -8.87
N LEU A 149 -2.17 -20.11 -8.03
CA LEU A 149 -3.60 -20.41 -8.06
C LEU A 149 -4.37 -19.60 -9.14
N ASN A 150 -3.68 -18.94 -10.06
CA ASN A 150 -4.26 -18.01 -11.05
C ASN A 150 -5.03 -16.82 -10.46
N ILE A 151 -4.71 -16.43 -9.22
CA ILE A 151 -5.29 -15.26 -8.57
C ILE A 151 -4.57 -14.01 -9.08
N LYS A 152 -5.34 -13.01 -9.47
CA LYS A 152 -4.79 -11.71 -9.89
C LYS A 152 -4.19 -10.97 -8.70
N ARG A 153 -3.02 -10.36 -8.89
CA ARG A 153 -2.28 -9.67 -7.82
C ARG A 153 -3.06 -8.52 -7.18
N GLU A 154 -3.93 -7.89 -7.95
CA GLU A 154 -4.79 -6.79 -7.48
C GLU A 154 -5.89 -7.21 -6.50
N LEU A 155 -6.21 -8.48 -6.39
CA LEU A 155 -7.15 -9.00 -5.37
C LEU A 155 -6.48 -9.25 -4.02
N MET A 156 -5.20 -8.94 -3.89
CA MET A 156 -4.41 -9.12 -2.69
C MET A 156 -3.73 -7.81 -2.28
N GLY A 157 -3.78 -7.51 -0.99
CA GLY A 157 -3.07 -6.39 -0.38
C GLY A 157 -1.56 -6.62 -0.23
N ASP A 158 -0.94 -5.95 0.71
CA ASP A 158 0.47 -6.16 1.01
C ASP A 158 0.67 -7.42 1.85
N LEU A 159 1.79 -8.08 1.65
CA LEU A 159 2.21 -9.22 2.45
C LEU A 159 3.24 -8.76 3.48
N ILE A 160 3.03 -9.10 4.75
CA ILE A 160 4.03 -8.94 5.81
C ILE A 160 4.43 -10.33 6.30
N LEU A 161 5.73 -10.57 6.43
CA LEU A 161 6.26 -11.82 6.98
C LEU A 161 6.73 -11.60 8.41
N GLU A 162 6.33 -12.51 9.30
CA GLU A 162 6.88 -12.63 10.65
C GLU A 162 7.62 -13.96 10.80
N ASN A 163 8.82 -13.89 11.35
CA ASN A 163 9.66 -15.06 11.61
C ASN A 163 9.71 -15.31 13.11
N GLU A 164 9.16 -16.43 13.53
CA GLU A 164 9.13 -16.90 14.91
C GLU A 164 10.04 -18.13 15.10
N GLY A 165 11.24 -18.05 14.63
CA GLY A 165 12.23 -19.15 14.70
C GLY A 165 11.97 -20.23 13.65
N ARG A 166 11.27 -21.31 14.02
CA ARG A 166 10.95 -22.41 13.09
C ARG A 166 9.67 -22.20 12.30
N LYS A 167 8.85 -21.21 12.68
CA LYS A 167 7.58 -20.87 12.05
C LYS A 167 7.73 -19.54 11.33
N ILE A 168 7.34 -19.48 10.07
CA ILE A 168 7.18 -18.24 9.32
C ILE A 168 5.70 -18.08 9.04
N SER A 169 5.17 -16.91 9.37
CA SER A 169 3.80 -16.52 9.11
C SER A 169 3.74 -15.37 8.13
N GLY A 170 3.01 -15.54 7.03
CA GLY A 170 2.70 -14.47 6.08
C GLY A 170 1.30 -13.93 6.33
N TYR A 171 1.18 -12.64 6.59
CA TYR A 171 -0.10 -11.96 6.76
C TYR A 171 -0.42 -11.19 5.49
N ILE A 172 -1.56 -11.49 4.87
CA ILE A 172 -1.97 -10.87 3.61
C ILE A 172 -3.47 -10.57 3.60
N PRO A 173 -3.86 -9.31 3.45
CA PRO A 173 -5.25 -8.96 3.15
C PRO A 173 -5.62 -9.45 1.75
N VAL A 174 -6.78 -10.07 1.63
CA VAL A 174 -7.31 -10.56 0.35
C VAL A 174 -8.74 -10.10 0.17
N SER A 175 -9.17 -9.89 -1.08
CA SER A 175 -10.59 -9.64 -1.36
C SER A 175 -11.45 -10.78 -0.80
N GLU A 176 -12.55 -10.44 -0.14
CA GLU A 176 -13.47 -11.43 0.44
C GLU A 176 -13.92 -12.46 -0.60
N LYS A 177 -14.06 -12.03 -1.84
CA LYS A 177 -14.47 -12.85 -2.99
C LYS A 177 -13.58 -14.07 -3.26
N ILE A 178 -12.29 -14.00 -2.92
CA ILE A 178 -11.32 -15.08 -3.18
C ILE A 178 -10.88 -15.79 -1.92
N THR A 179 -11.37 -15.40 -0.75
CA THR A 179 -10.94 -15.93 0.56
C THR A 179 -11.12 -17.44 0.64
N ASP A 180 -12.35 -17.94 0.41
CA ASP A 180 -12.65 -19.36 0.51
C ASP A 180 -11.88 -20.20 -0.51
N TYR A 181 -11.68 -19.65 -1.72
CA TYR A 181 -10.88 -20.28 -2.75
C TYR A 181 -9.41 -20.45 -2.32
N ILE A 182 -8.82 -19.43 -1.72
CA ILE A 182 -7.44 -19.53 -1.20
C ILE A 182 -7.37 -20.58 -0.10
N ILE A 183 -8.29 -20.59 0.86
CA ILE A 183 -8.30 -21.53 1.97
C ILE A 183 -8.45 -22.97 1.47
N SER A 184 -9.29 -23.18 0.45
CA SER A 184 -9.50 -24.53 -0.12
C SER A 184 -8.34 -25.04 -0.96
N GLU A 185 -7.67 -24.15 -1.72
CA GLU A 185 -6.71 -24.57 -2.75
C GLU A 185 -5.24 -24.41 -2.35
N LEU A 186 -4.90 -23.47 -1.48
CA LEU A 186 -3.51 -23.25 -1.07
C LEU A 186 -3.09 -24.28 -0.03
N LYS A 187 -2.36 -25.31 -0.45
CA LYS A 187 -1.91 -26.40 0.43
C LYS A 187 -0.45 -26.26 0.88
N GLN A 188 0.34 -25.47 0.14
CA GLN A 188 1.76 -25.33 0.41
C GLN A 188 2.33 -23.99 -0.07
N ILE A 189 3.37 -23.54 0.59
CA ILE A 189 4.23 -22.45 0.15
C ILE A 189 5.55 -23.06 -0.31
N GLY A 190 5.80 -23.00 -1.63
CA GLY A 190 6.92 -23.75 -2.23
C GLY A 190 6.77 -25.25 -1.99
N LYS A 191 7.59 -25.82 -1.06
CA LYS A 191 7.53 -27.26 -0.69
C LYS A 191 7.02 -27.49 0.75
N ALA A 192 6.78 -26.43 1.53
CA ALA A 192 6.29 -26.57 2.90
C ALA A 192 4.76 -26.54 2.91
N SER A 193 4.14 -27.51 3.58
CA SER A 193 2.70 -27.46 3.87
C SER A 193 2.37 -26.22 4.69
N CYS A 194 1.24 -25.60 4.41
CA CYS A 194 0.81 -24.41 5.11
C CYS A 194 -0.51 -24.62 5.85
N GLU A 195 -0.67 -23.85 6.92
CA GLU A 195 -1.92 -23.67 7.66
C GLU A 195 -2.42 -22.27 7.41
N ILE A 196 -3.74 -22.08 7.24
CA ILE A 196 -4.34 -20.77 6.95
C ILE A 196 -5.39 -20.46 8.00
N GLU A 197 -5.30 -19.27 8.57
CA GLU A 197 -6.24 -18.74 9.55
C GLU A 197 -6.76 -17.37 9.07
N ILE A 198 -8.04 -17.08 9.31
CA ILE A 198 -8.60 -15.73 9.14
C ILE A 198 -8.35 -14.96 10.45
N ILE A 199 -7.71 -13.80 10.36
CA ILE A 199 -7.40 -12.96 11.52
C ILE A 199 -8.44 -11.84 11.59
N ASP A 200 -8.97 -11.63 12.82
CA ASP A 200 -9.82 -10.47 13.10
C ASP A 200 -9.00 -9.17 13.04
N THR A 201 -9.40 -8.27 12.16
CA THR A 201 -8.71 -6.99 11.95
C THR A 201 -9.17 -5.88 12.90
N LYS A 202 -10.16 -6.13 13.75
CA LYS A 202 -10.68 -5.17 14.74
C LYS A 202 -9.63 -4.83 15.80
N ASN A 203 -8.88 -5.83 16.24
CA ASN A 203 -7.78 -5.61 17.19
C ASN A 203 -6.47 -5.27 16.46
N LYS A 204 -6.24 -3.99 16.25
CA LYS A 204 -5.06 -3.49 15.55
C LYS A 204 -3.73 -3.79 16.24
N ASN A 205 -3.75 -4.07 17.55
CA ASN A 205 -2.54 -4.36 18.33
C ASN A 205 -1.92 -5.73 17.99
N ILE A 206 -2.70 -6.64 17.42
CA ILE A 206 -2.21 -7.96 16.98
C ILE A 206 -1.79 -8.00 15.52
N LEU A 207 -1.99 -6.91 14.79
CA LEU A 207 -1.63 -6.86 13.38
C LEU A 207 -0.11 -6.69 13.23
N PRO A 208 0.51 -7.42 12.28
CA PRO A 208 1.92 -7.28 12.01
C PRO A 208 2.24 -5.87 11.49
N GLN A 209 3.43 -5.40 11.80
CA GLN A 209 3.91 -4.10 11.36
C GLN A 209 5.08 -4.25 10.39
N TYR A 210 5.20 -3.30 9.46
CA TYR A 210 6.37 -3.23 8.60
C TYR A 210 7.62 -2.96 9.42
N LYS A 211 8.69 -3.66 9.07
CA LYS A 211 10.03 -3.39 9.61
C LYS A 211 10.79 -2.53 8.61
N TYR A 212 11.48 -1.52 9.13
CA TYR A 212 12.22 -0.57 8.33
C TYR A 212 13.66 -0.46 8.83
N ASP A 213 14.56 -0.23 7.87
CA ASP A 213 15.90 0.29 8.12
C ASP A 213 15.89 1.77 7.72
N ASP A 214 16.01 2.65 8.71
CA ASP A 214 15.91 4.09 8.54
C ASP A 214 17.28 4.67 8.14
N LYS A 215 17.31 5.40 7.02
CA LYS A 215 18.53 6.03 6.51
C LYS A 215 18.30 7.51 6.23
N LEU A 216 19.11 8.37 6.85
CA LEU A 216 19.14 9.79 6.48
C LEU A 216 20.05 9.97 5.26
N ILE A 217 19.49 10.44 4.15
CA ILE A 217 20.24 10.77 2.94
C ILE A 217 20.36 12.29 2.78
N THR A 218 21.42 12.73 2.09
CA THR A 218 21.62 14.13 1.73
C THR A 218 21.83 14.21 0.21
N VAL A 219 20.94 14.92 -0.47
CA VAL A 219 20.92 15.01 -1.93
C VAL A 219 20.95 16.47 -2.38
N PRO A 220 21.53 16.80 -3.55
CA PRO A 220 21.52 18.16 -4.08
C PRO A 220 20.11 18.63 -4.47
N SER A 221 19.21 17.69 -4.82
CA SER A 221 17.81 17.92 -5.17
C SER A 221 17.04 16.60 -5.12
N LYS A 222 15.70 16.65 -5.07
CA LYS A 222 14.80 15.47 -5.10
C LYS A 222 14.69 14.83 -6.50
N ARG A 223 15.66 14.99 -7.37
CA ARG A 223 15.70 14.30 -8.66
C ARG A 223 15.92 12.81 -8.46
N LEU A 224 15.26 12.00 -9.29
CA LEU A 224 15.30 10.54 -9.21
C LEU A 224 16.73 10.00 -9.30
N ASP A 225 17.54 10.50 -10.26
CA ASP A 225 18.94 10.09 -10.43
C ASP A 225 19.79 10.38 -9.17
N SER A 226 19.53 11.49 -8.52
CA SER A 226 20.23 11.91 -7.30
C SER A 226 19.88 11.02 -6.10
N ILE A 227 18.59 10.75 -5.92
CA ILE A 227 18.07 9.89 -4.85
C ILE A 227 18.54 8.46 -5.03
N VAL A 228 18.37 7.87 -6.23
CA VAL A 228 18.77 6.49 -6.54
C VAL A 228 20.28 6.33 -6.36
N SER A 229 21.10 7.27 -6.85
CA SER A 229 22.55 7.27 -6.67
C SER A 229 22.94 7.22 -5.19
N THR A 230 22.31 8.06 -4.36
CA THR A 230 22.61 8.14 -2.93
C THR A 230 22.15 6.89 -2.16
N ILE A 231 20.96 6.35 -2.49
CA ILE A 231 20.43 5.13 -1.85
C ILE A 231 21.30 3.91 -2.16
N THR A 232 21.70 3.77 -3.44
CA THR A 232 22.46 2.60 -3.93
C THR A 232 23.96 2.71 -3.72
N ASN A 233 24.47 3.87 -3.33
CA ASN A 233 25.91 4.20 -3.29
C ASN A 233 26.61 4.04 -4.66
N LEU A 234 25.88 4.16 -5.77
CA LEU A 234 26.41 4.16 -7.12
C LEU A 234 26.60 5.60 -7.64
N SER A 235 27.53 5.80 -8.58
CA SER A 235 27.64 7.11 -9.23
C SER A 235 26.39 7.45 -10.05
N ARG A 236 26.09 8.74 -10.24
CA ARG A 236 24.95 9.19 -11.05
C ARG A 236 24.96 8.61 -12.45
N THR A 237 26.13 8.49 -13.08
CA THR A 237 26.27 7.87 -14.40
C THR A 237 25.87 6.40 -14.42
N LYS A 238 26.16 5.65 -13.34
CA LYS A 238 25.82 4.23 -13.22
C LYS A 238 24.32 3.97 -12.97
N VAL A 239 23.58 4.93 -12.45
CA VAL A 239 22.13 4.75 -12.20
C VAL A 239 21.26 5.20 -13.38
N ILE A 240 21.81 5.91 -14.36
CA ILE A 240 21.07 6.35 -15.56
C ILE A 240 20.53 5.14 -16.33
N GLU A 241 21.38 4.19 -16.68
CA GLU A 241 20.98 3.02 -17.46
C GLU A 241 19.89 2.16 -16.77
N PRO A 242 19.99 1.83 -15.47
CA PRO A 242 18.90 1.18 -14.75
C PRO A 242 17.58 1.96 -14.77
N ILE A 243 17.60 3.29 -14.66
CA ILE A 243 16.38 4.12 -14.74
C ILE A 243 15.79 4.04 -16.14
N GLU A 244 16.57 4.31 -17.18
CA GLU A 244 16.12 4.30 -18.56
C GLU A 244 15.61 2.92 -19.02
N LYS A 245 16.14 1.83 -18.44
CA LYS A 245 15.66 0.45 -18.66
C LYS A 245 14.46 0.05 -17.82
N GLY A 246 13.82 0.98 -17.07
CA GLY A 246 12.64 0.70 -16.25
C GLY A 246 12.92 -0.21 -15.05
N LYS A 247 14.18 -0.30 -14.55
CA LYS A 247 14.52 -1.04 -13.34
C LYS A 247 14.19 -0.27 -12.06
N VAL A 248 13.77 0.99 -12.18
CA VAL A 248 13.35 1.84 -11.08
C VAL A 248 11.86 2.16 -11.25
N LEU A 249 11.08 1.90 -10.20
CA LEU A 249 9.66 2.22 -10.16
C LEU A 249 9.45 3.32 -9.12
N VAL A 250 8.57 4.25 -9.43
CA VAL A 250 8.05 5.25 -8.50
C VAL A 250 6.56 4.99 -8.33
N ASP A 251 6.12 4.78 -7.09
CA ASP A 251 4.74 4.43 -6.75
C ASP A 251 4.18 3.27 -7.62
N TYR A 252 5.01 2.22 -7.82
CA TYR A 252 4.74 1.02 -8.63
C TYR A 252 4.67 1.22 -10.15
N VAL A 253 4.98 2.41 -10.66
CA VAL A 253 5.05 2.70 -12.11
C VAL A 253 6.51 2.77 -12.52
N GLU A 254 6.87 2.11 -13.63
CA GLU A 254 8.22 2.23 -14.20
C GLU A 254 8.50 3.68 -14.56
N GLU A 255 9.63 4.20 -14.05
CA GLU A 255 10.05 5.56 -14.32
C GLU A 255 11.33 5.54 -15.16
N LYS A 256 11.29 6.24 -16.29
CA LYS A 256 12.42 6.33 -17.23
C LYS A 256 13.04 7.72 -17.29
N ASP A 257 12.35 8.74 -16.77
CA ASP A 257 12.90 10.07 -16.67
C ASP A 257 13.78 10.21 -15.40
N LYS A 258 15.09 10.17 -15.60
CA LYS A 258 16.09 10.38 -14.54
C LYS A 258 15.99 11.75 -13.87
N SER A 259 15.40 12.74 -14.54
CA SER A 259 15.26 14.10 -14.03
C SER A 259 13.97 14.34 -13.25
N ARG A 260 13.04 13.37 -13.24
CA ARG A 260 11.78 13.47 -12.49
C ARG A 260 12.05 13.86 -11.04
N MET A 261 11.33 14.89 -10.58
CA MET A 261 11.30 15.25 -9.17
C MET A 261 10.42 14.27 -8.39
N VAL A 262 10.95 13.70 -7.30
CA VAL A 262 10.25 12.72 -6.47
C VAL A 262 9.78 13.40 -5.20
N GLU A 263 8.51 13.24 -4.88
CA GLU A 263 7.87 13.86 -3.73
C GLU A 263 8.12 13.04 -2.44
N ILE A 264 8.10 13.72 -1.29
CA ILE A 264 8.03 13.05 0.01
C ILE A 264 6.75 12.22 0.08
N GLY A 265 6.87 11.02 0.67
CA GLY A 265 5.79 10.03 0.67
C GLY A 265 5.79 9.11 -0.56
N SER A 266 6.63 9.37 -1.58
CA SER A 266 6.79 8.46 -2.72
C SER A 266 7.53 7.18 -2.34
N LEU A 267 7.13 6.11 -2.98
CA LEU A 267 7.74 4.79 -2.87
C LEU A 267 8.65 4.56 -4.08
N ILE A 268 9.92 4.26 -3.83
CA ILE A 268 10.89 3.94 -4.87
C ILE A 268 11.27 2.47 -4.75
N THR A 269 11.01 1.69 -5.80
CA THR A 269 11.48 0.31 -5.89
C THR A 269 12.66 0.25 -6.88
N ILE A 270 13.80 -0.23 -6.44
CA ILE A 270 15.00 -0.36 -7.27
C ILE A 270 15.31 -1.86 -7.40
N ARG A 271 15.15 -2.42 -8.59
CA ARG A 271 15.38 -3.86 -8.84
C ARG A 271 16.81 -4.23 -8.46
N GLY A 272 16.96 -5.20 -7.57
CA GLY A 272 18.24 -5.67 -7.03
C GLY A 272 18.74 -4.93 -5.77
N PHE A 273 18.08 -3.83 -5.35
CA PHE A 273 18.45 -3.07 -4.15
C PHE A 273 17.36 -3.04 -3.09
N GLY A 274 16.07 -3.10 -3.49
CA GLY A 274 14.95 -3.13 -2.58
C GLY A 274 13.95 -2.00 -2.78
N LYS A 275 13.10 -1.83 -1.78
CA LYS A 275 11.97 -0.89 -1.75
C LYS A 275 12.21 0.17 -0.67
N TYR A 276 12.00 1.41 -1.00
CA TYR A 276 12.33 2.57 -0.18
C TYR A 276 11.19 3.59 -0.19
N LYS A 277 10.83 4.12 0.97
CA LYS A 277 9.87 5.22 1.10
C LYS A 277 10.61 6.51 1.44
N LEU A 278 10.44 7.57 0.66
CA LEU A 278 10.89 8.90 1.03
C LEU A 278 9.96 9.40 2.14
N PHE A 279 10.38 9.21 3.40
CA PHE A 279 9.45 9.30 4.52
C PHE A 279 9.24 10.73 5.00
N LEU A 280 10.32 11.48 5.23
CA LEU A 280 10.23 12.80 5.83
C LEU A 280 11.32 13.74 5.31
N ASP A 281 10.94 14.97 5.01
CA ASP A 281 11.87 16.06 4.75
C ASP A 281 12.46 16.56 6.09
N LYS A 282 13.78 16.55 6.20
CA LYS A 282 14.54 17.02 7.38
C LYS A 282 15.19 18.37 7.14
N GLY A 283 14.70 19.12 6.13
CA GLY A 283 15.20 20.43 5.76
C GLY A 283 16.53 20.37 4.99
N GLU A 284 17.22 21.51 4.94
CA GLU A 284 18.42 21.67 4.15
C GLU A 284 19.70 21.74 5.01
N THR A 285 20.81 21.41 4.39
CA THR A 285 22.13 21.68 4.95
C THR A 285 22.51 23.15 4.75
N LYS A 286 23.51 23.65 5.47
CA LYS A 286 24.09 25.02 5.27
C LYS A 286 24.54 25.27 3.82
N LYS A 287 24.73 24.24 3.01
CA LYS A 287 25.14 24.30 1.59
C LYS A 287 23.97 24.10 0.62
N GLY A 288 22.71 24.23 1.07
CA GLY A 288 21.51 24.10 0.23
C GLY A 288 21.23 22.68 -0.27
N LYS A 289 21.75 21.63 0.36
CA LYS A 289 21.42 20.25 0.01
C LYS A 289 20.25 19.78 0.87
N GLU A 290 19.32 19.07 0.27
CA GLU A 290 18.15 18.51 0.93
C GLU A 290 18.50 17.28 1.77
N ARG A 291 17.92 17.18 2.96
CA ARG A 291 18.08 16.04 3.88
C ARG A 291 16.75 15.30 3.96
N ILE A 292 16.75 14.02 3.62
CA ILE A 292 15.54 13.21 3.56
C ILE A 292 15.75 11.95 4.40
N LEU A 293 14.80 11.69 5.31
CA LEU A 293 14.68 10.40 5.99
C LEU A 293 14.03 9.40 5.05
N VAL A 294 14.74 8.33 4.73
CA VAL A 294 14.29 7.25 3.86
C VAL A 294 14.12 5.98 4.68
N LYS A 295 12.98 5.31 4.55
CA LYS A 295 12.70 4.00 5.15
C LYS A 295 12.90 2.92 4.10
N LYS A 296 13.84 2.01 4.33
CA LYS A 296 13.99 0.80 3.53
C LYS A 296 13.14 -0.30 4.13
N TYR A 297 12.31 -0.94 3.33
CA TYR A 297 11.55 -2.13 3.74
C TYR A 297 12.53 -3.32 3.91
N ILE A 298 12.41 -4.04 5.05
CA ILE A 298 13.23 -5.20 5.39
C ILE A 298 12.44 -6.47 5.11
#